data_10f15d0319f87d00dbd2ef0b885c188a
#
_entry.id   10f15d0319f87d00dbd2ef0b885c188a
#
_cell.length_a   1.000
_cell.length_b   1.000
_cell.length_c   1.000
_cell.angle_alpha   90.00
_cell.angle_beta   90.00
_cell.angle_gamma   90.00
#
_symmetry.space_group_name_H-M   'P 1'
#
loop_
_entity.id
_entity.type
_entity.pdbx_description
1 polymer ?
#
loop_
_entity_poly.entity_id
_entity_poly.type
_entity_poly.pdbx_seq_one_letter_code
_entity_poly.pdbx_strand_id
1 'polypeptide(L)'
;MSKILGIDTSNYTTSAALLDTETMKVIQEKMLLPVRKGEKGIRQSEAVFHHTAQLPVIFEKLFEYSANVKIEGIGVSSVPRSVSGSYMPCFTVGDGMASVLGTVLGISSEKTSHQTGHILAGVYSCGKFELIKKQNPFLAFHASGGTTDLLLCMPDTDNILNIKEIGTSLDLKAGQAVDRTGVMLGMDFPCGKELDKLACRSVRKFKIKPVIKDGNCCLSGVENLCRKMFDDGESHEDIAKFCINFLCDTFKKMIDSAFEKYGKIPLLCVGGVMSNTLIREELSKQFGALFAKPEFSCDNAVGTAVYCALKRGMI
;
A
#
# COMPACT_ATOMS: atom_id res chain seq x y z
N MET A 1 5.52 16.31 24.75
CA MET A 1 5.87 15.59 23.50
C MET A 1 4.75 15.83 22.50
N SER A 2 5.09 16.47 21.41
CA SER A 2 4.13 16.83 20.35
C SER A 2 3.83 15.63 19.48
N LYS A 3 2.57 15.25 19.35
CA LYS A 3 2.16 14.10 18.55
C LYS A 3 1.19 14.50 17.46
N ILE A 4 1.32 13.85 16.31
CA ILE A 4 0.37 13.94 15.20
C ILE A 4 -0.47 12.68 15.18
N LEU A 5 -1.79 12.85 15.19
CA LEU A 5 -2.75 11.77 15.02
C LEU A 5 -3.00 11.53 13.53
N GLY A 6 -2.80 10.31 13.07
CA GLY A 6 -3.21 9.85 11.76
C GLY A 6 -4.47 9.01 11.84
N ILE A 7 -5.38 9.15 10.87
CA ILE A 7 -6.62 8.37 10.75
C ILE A 7 -6.77 7.89 9.31
N ASP A 8 -7.06 6.60 9.15
CA ASP A 8 -7.41 6.03 7.84
C ASP A 8 -8.51 4.98 7.98
N THR A 9 -9.63 5.23 7.29
CA THR A 9 -10.80 4.35 7.21
C THR A 9 -11.03 3.90 5.78
N SER A 10 -9.96 3.46 5.12
CA SER A 10 -9.98 3.00 3.75
C SER A 10 -10.30 1.51 3.65
N ASN A 11 -11.02 1.14 2.62
CA ASN A 11 -11.26 -0.23 2.18
C ASN A 11 -11.58 -1.23 3.30
N TYR A 12 -10.58 -2.05 3.71
CA TYR A 12 -10.76 -3.20 4.60
C TYR A 12 -10.13 -3.02 5.97
N THR A 13 -9.55 -1.86 6.27
CA THR A 13 -8.81 -1.65 7.51
C THR A 13 -9.19 -0.32 8.16
N THR A 14 -9.69 -0.36 9.39
CA THR A 14 -9.76 0.82 10.26
C THR A 14 -8.40 0.98 10.93
N SER A 15 -7.78 2.15 10.85
CA SER A 15 -6.47 2.38 11.46
C SER A 15 -6.32 3.79 12.02
N ALA A 16 -5.54 3.89 13.10
CA ALA A 16 -5.08 5.14 13.66
C ALA A 16 -3.61 5.03 14.10
N ALA A 17 -2.89 6.14 14.07
CA ALA A 17 -1.47 6.20 14.43
C ALA A 17 -1.14 7.49 15.16
N LEU A 18 -0.19 7.41 16.09
CA LEU A 18 0.44 8.55 16.76
C LEU A 18 1.89 8.65 16.33
N LEU A 19 2.24 9.71 15.62
CA LEU A 19 3.61 10.02 15.25
C LEU A 19 4.19 11.04 16.23
N ASP A 20 5.28 10.70 16.87
CA ASP A 20 6.10 11.62 17.64
C ASP A 20 7.08 12.32 16.70
N THR A 21 6.95 13.63 16.54
CA THR A 21 7.73 14.41 15.56
C THR A 21 9.17 14.68 15.98
N GLU A 22 9.48 14.57 17.28
CA GLU A 22 10.83 14.75 17.81
C GLU A 22 11.68 13.48 17.66
N THR A 23 11.09 12.33 18.01
CA THR A 23 11.77 11.03 17.99
C THR A 23 11.54 10.24 16.71
N MET A 24 10.60 10.66 15.87
CA MET A 24 10.13 9.95 14.70
C MET A 24 9.59 8.53 15.00
N LYS A 25 9.22 8.26 16.24
CA LYS A 25 8.58 6.99 16.63
C LYS A 25 7.09 7.05 16.35
N VAL A 26 6.56 5.91 15.94
CA VAL A 26 5.14 5.73 15.66
C VAL A 26 4.56 4.62 16.52
N ILE A 27 3.37 4.86 17.06
CA ILE A 27 2.48 3.83 17.62
C ILE A 27 1.30 3.76 16.68
N GLN A 28 0.86 2.57 16.30
CA GLN A 28 -0.29 2.39 15.42
C GLN A 28 -1.17 1.24 15.89
N GLU A 29 -2.47 1.43 15.74
CA GLU A 29 -3.48 0.41 15.95
C GLU A 29 -4.32 0.26 14.69
N LYS A 30 -4.64 -1.00 14.36
CA LYS A 30 -5.44 -1.31 13.17
C LYS A 30 -6.30 -2.54 13.36
N MET A 31 -7.45 -2.55 12.72
CA MET A 31 -8.41 -3.63 12.77
C MET A 31 -9.00 -3.88 11.38
N LEU A 32 -8.92 -5.13 10.93
CA LEU A 32 -9.55 -5.53 9.66
C LEU A 32 -11.08 -5.52 9.79
N LEU A 33 -11.75 -5.11 8.73
CA LEU A 33 -13.19 -5.26 8.63
C LEU A 33 -13.56 -6.74 8.47
N PRO A 34 -14.64 -7.20 9.09
CA PRO A 34 -15.10 -8.58 8.90
C PRO A 34 -15.67 -8.74 7.49
N VAL A 35 -15.02 -9.59 6.69
CA VAL A 35 -15.53 -10.01 5.38
C VAL A 35 -16.13 -11.40 5.53
N ARG A 36 -17.38 -11.61 5.08
CA ARG A 36 -18.05 -12.90 5.18
C ARG A 36 -17.33 -13.95 4.32
N LYS A 37 -17.25 -15.16 4.84
CA LYS A 37 -16.61 -16.27 4.11
C LYS A 37 -17.32 -16.50 2.77
N GLY A 38 -16.55 -16.44 1.66
CA GLY A 38 -17.06 -16.61 0.30
C GLY A 38 -17.43 -15.31 -0.43
N GLU A 39 -17.44 -14.16 0.25
CA GLU A 39 -17.63 -12.85 -0.41
C GLU A 39 -16.30 -12.34 -0.98
N LYS A 40 -16.38 -11.68 -2.13
CA LYS A 40 -15.20 -11.12 -2.84
C LYS A 40 -14.89 -9.67 -2.46
N GLY A 41 -15.60 -9.12 -1.47
CA GLY A 41 -15.46 -7.74 -1.03
C GLY A 41 -16.48 -7.37 0.04
N ILE A 42 -16.49 -6.12 0.46
CA ILE A 42 -17.45 -5.55 1.42
C ILE A 42 -18.22 -4.41 0.76
N ARG A 43 -19.52 -4.32 1.03
CA ARG A 43 -20.35 -3.20 0.57
C ARG A 43 -19.93 -1.93 1.30
N GLN A 44 -19.97 -0.80 0.59
CA GLN A 44 -19.57 0.48 1.19
C GLN A 44 -20.38 0.86 2.44
N SER A 45 -21.67 0.55 2.49
CA SER A 45 -22.50 0.76 3.69
C SER A 45 -22.07 -0.10 4.87
N GLU A 46 -21.66 -1.34 4.63
CA GLU A 46 -21.12 -2.23 5.67
C GLU A 46 -19.73 -1.75 6.12
N ALA A 47 -18.88 -1.28 5.18
CA ALA A 47 -17.59 -0.68 5.52
C ALA A 47 -17.77 0.54 6.43
N VAL A 48 -18.68 1.47 6.09
CA VAL A 48 -19.02 2.64 6.94
C VAL A 48 -19.45 2.19 8.33
N PHE A 49 -20.36 1.22 8.44
CA PHE A 49 -20.82 0.68 9.72
C PHE A 49 -19.65 0.13 10.57
N HIS A 50 -18.83 -0.73 9.96
CA HIS A 50 -17.71 -1.36 10.68
C HIS A 50 -16.64 -0.35 11.08
N HIS A 51 -16.27 0.58 10.19
CA HIS A 51 -15.34 1.65 10.57
C HIS A 51 -15.84 2.49 11.72
N THR A 52 -17.14 2.85 11.71
CA THR A 52 -17.77 3.60 12.81
C THR A 52 -17.71 2.84 14.13
N ALA A 53 -17.95 1.53 14.10
CA ALA A 53 -17.90 0.69 15.30
C ALA A 53 -16.46 0.42 15.80
N GLN A 54 -15.50 0.27 14.88
CA GLN A 54 -14.12 -0.07 15.25
C GLN A 54 -13.28 1.13 15.68
N LEU A 55 -13.55 2.34 15.17
CA LEU A 55 -12.70 3.51 15.39
C LEU A 55 -12.58 3.88 16.88
N PRO A 56 -13.67 3.87 17.71
CA PRO A 56 -13.55 4.08 19.15
C PRO A 56 -12.64 3.06 19.83
N VAL A 57 -12.77 1.78 19.49
CA VAL A 57 -11.95 0.70 20.06
C VAL A 57 -10.46 0.87 19.72
N ILE A 58 -10.17 1.29 18.50
CA ILE A 58 -8.80 1.58 18.05
C ILE A 58 -8.24 2.77 18.83
N PHE A 59 -9.01 3.83 19.03
CA PHE A 59 -8.57 4.99 19.80
C PHE A 59 -8.31 4.64 21.27
N GLU A 60 -9.19 3.89 21.91
CA GLU A 60 -8.97 3.41 23.29
C GLU A 60 -7.61 2.72 23.39
N LYS A 61 -7.34 1.72 22.55
CA LYS A 61 -6.06 1.01 22.53
C LYS A 61 -4.87 1.93 22.24
N LEU A 62 -4.98 2.81 21.23
CA LEU A 62 -3.90 3.70 20.85
C LEU A 62 -3.50 4.65 21.99
N PHE A 63 -4.47 5.12 22.78
CA PHE A 63 -4.24 6.05 23.88
C PHE A 63 -3.96 5.37 25.23
N GLU A 64 -4.20 4.06 25.41
CA GLU A 64 -3.76 3.31 26.59
C GLU A 64 -2.24 3.44 26.83
N TYR A 65 -1.46 3.43 25.75
CA TYR A 65 0.00 3.56 25.80
C TYR A 65 0.50 5.01 25.81
N SER A 66 -0.41 5.99 25.86
CA SER A 66 -0.08 7.39 25.62
C SER A 66 -0.90 8.36 26.47
N ALA A 67 -1.01 8.07 27.79
CA ALA A 67 -1.70 8.97 28.73
C ALA A 67 -1.10 10.39 28.68
N ASN A 68 -1.94 11.41 28.63
CA ASN A 68 -1.58 12.84 28.60
C ASN A 68 -0.80 13.30 27.34
N VAL A 69 -1.07 12.71 26.18
CA VAL A 69 -0.49 13.14 24.91
C VAL A 69 -1.17 14.42 24.44
N LYS A 70 -0.37 15.44 24.12
CA LYS A 70 -0.85 16.64 23.41
C LYS A 70 -0.85 16.35 21.90
N ILE A 71 -2.04 16.35 21.29
CA ILE A 71 -2.19 16.26 19.83
C ILE A 71 -2.04 17.67 19.27
N GLU A 72 -1.12 17.85 18.32
CA GLU A 72 -0.84 19.14 17.69
C GLU A 72 -1.24 19.18 16.20
N GLY A 73 -1.66 18.06 15.65
CA GLY A 73 -2.19 17.97 14.29
C GLY A 73 -2.90 16.65 14.06
N ILE A 74 -3.81 16.66 13.11
CA ILE A 74 -4.57 15.48 12.68
C ILE A 74 -4.39 15.34 11.18
N GLY A 75 -3.90 14.18 10.72
CA GLY A 75 -3.86 13.82 9.32
C GLY A 75 -4.91 12.76 9.02
N VAL A 76 -5.66 12.89 7.93
CA VAL A 76 -6.71 11.93 7.57
C VAL A 76 -6.75 11.66 6.08
N SER A 77 -6.97 10.40 5.71
CA SER A 77 -7.34 10.06 4.33
C SER A 77 -8.83 10.35 4.13
N SER A 78 -9.13 11.24 3.18
CA SER A 78 -10.51 11.68 2.86
C SER A 78 -11.01 11.15 1.52
N VAL A 79 -10.11 10.65 0.68
CA VAL A 79 -10.41 10.12 -0.66
C VAL A 79 -9.43 8.99 -1.02
N PRO A 80 -9.80 8.08 -1.93
CA PRO A 80 -8.91 7.03 -2.41
C PRO A 80 -7.65 7.56 -3.09
N ARG A 81 -7.80 8.49 -4.04
CA ARG A 81 -6.73 9.08 -4.85
C ARG A 81 -6.91 10.60 -4.97
N SER A 82 -5.84 11.34 -5.17
CA SER A 82 -5.86 12.80 -5.33
C SER A 82 -6.25 13.21 -6.77
N VAL A 83 -7.36 12.67 -7.27
CA VAL A 83 -7.92 12.99 -8.59
C VAL A 83 -9.38 13.41 -8.48
N SER A 84 -9.85 14.29 -9.37
CA SER A 84 -11.24 14.75 -9.37
C SER A 84 -12.21 13.58 -9.49
N GLY A 85 -13.28 13.59 -8.69
CA GLY A 85 -14.29 12.53 -8.66
C GLY A 85 -13.88 11.27 -7.87
N SER A 86 -12.69 11.21 -7.28
CA SER A 86 -12.29 10.12 -6.40
C SER A 86 -13.06 10.20 -5.09
N TYR A 87 -13.99 9.27 -4.89
CA TYR A 87 -14.85 9.22 -3.71
C TYR A 87 -15.22 7.79 -3.35
N MET A 88 -15.18 7.48 -2.06
CA MET A 88 -15.76 6.26 -1.49
C MET A 88 -16.37 6.59 -0.13
N PRO A 89 -17.60 6.11 0.17
CA PRO A 89 -18.31 6.42 1.42
C PRO A 89 -17.54 6.11 2.70
N CYS A 90 -16.74 5.04 2.74
CA CYS A 90 -15.98 4.64 3.93
C CYS A 90 -15.03 5.73 4.45
N PHE A 91 -14.49 6.58 3.58
CA PHE A 91 -13.60 7.68 3.99
C PHE A 91 -14.31 8.76 4.81
N THR A 92 -15.65 8.90 4.68
CA THR A 92 -16.41 9.90 5.44
C THR A 92 -16.36 9.66 6.94
N VAL A 93 -16.12 8.42 7.38
CA VAL A 93 -16.01 8.08 8.81
C VAL A 93 -14.78 8.72 9.44
N GLY A 94 -13.61 8.48 8.82
CA GLY A 94 -12.34 9.07 9.29
C GLY A 94 -12.35 10.60 9.17
N ASP A 95 -12.84 11.14 8.05
CA ASP A 95 -12.92 12.58 7.81
C ASP A 95 -13.85 13.29 8.80
N GLY A 96 -15.01 12.71 9.10
CA GLY A 96 -15.94 13.19 10.11
C GLY A 96 -15.31 13.17 11.50
N MET A 97 -14.66 12.07 11.89
CA MET A 97 -13.96 11.97 13.17
C MET A 97 -12.85 12.99 13.30
N ALA A 98 -12.02 13.15 12.26
CA ALA A 98 -10.95 14.16 12.25
C ALA A 98 -11.50 15.59 12.39
N SER A 99 -12.63 15.90 11.77
CA SER A 99 -13.30 17.19 11.89
C SER A 99 -13.83 17.45 13.32
N VAL A 100 -14.47 16.45 13.93
CA VAL A 100 -14.98 16.56 15.31
C VAL A 100 -13.83 16.77 16.29
N LEU A 101 -12.80 15.91 16.22
CA LEU A 101 -11.63 16.02 17.10
C LEU A 101 -10.89 17.35 16.89
N GLY A 102 -10.73 17.79 15.65
CA GLY A 102 -10.10 19.07 15.33
C GLY A 102 -10.84 20.24 15.97
N THR A 103 -12.17 20.25 15.91
CA THR A 103 -13.03 21.25 16.53
C THR A 103 -12.87 21.25 18.06
N VAL A 104 -12.95 20.08 18.69
CA VAL A 104 -12.85 19.94 20.16
C VAL A 104 -11.46 20.33 20.67
N LEU A 105 -10.40 19.98 19.95
CA LEU A 105 -9.01 20.26 20.31
C LEU A 105 -8.54 21.67 19.88
N GLY A 106 -9.32 22.39 19.08
CA GLY A 106 -8.93 23.70 18.53
C GLY A 106 -7.80 23.62 17.51
N ILE A 107 -7.68 22.51 16.78
CA ILE A 107 -6.66 22.29 15.75
C ILE A 107 -7.31 21.92 14.40
N SER A 108 -6.70 22.33 13.29
CA SER A 108 -7.17 21.93 11.96
C SER A 108 -6.72 20.50 11.63
N SER A 109 -7.51 19.78 10.82
CA SER A 109 -7.11 18.51 10.22
C SER A 109 -6.54 18.73 8.81
N GLU A 110 -5.49 17.99 8.48
CA GLU A 110 -4.88 17.97 7.16
C GLU A 110 -5.42 16.74 6.38
N LYS A 111 -6.09 17.01 5.26
CA LYS A 111 -6.70 15.97 4.41
C LYS A 111 -5.76 15.55 3.30
N THR A 112 -5.66 14.25 3.08
CA THR A 112 -4.88 13.67 1.99
C THR A 112 -5.61 12.50 1.35
N SER A 113 -5.04 11.91 0.28
CA SER A 113 -5.56 10.67 -0.27
C SER A 113 -4.94 9.45 0.43
N HIS A 114 -5.67 8.35 0.44
CA HIS A 114 -5.16 7.05 0.90
C HIS A 114 -3.90 6.63 0.11
N GLN A 115 -3.87 6.85 -1.21
CA GLN A 115 -2.70 6.58 -2.03
C GLN A 115 -1.48 7.38 -1.58
N THR A 116 -1.62 8.67 -1.28
CA THR A 116 -0.55 9.50 -0.71
C THR A 116 -0.10 8.95 0.65
N GLY A 117 -1.05 8.52 1.48
CA GLY A 117 -0.78 7.87 2.76
C GLY A 117 0.13 6.64 2.60
N HIS A 118 -0.17 5.74 1.67
CA HIS A 118 0.67 4.57 1.39
C HIS A 118 2.10 4.93 1.01
N ILE A 119 2.27 5.92 0.13
CA ILE A 119 3.59 6.34 -0.32
C ILE A 119 4.39 6.96 0.84
N LEU A 120 3.76 7.84 1.63
CA LEU A 120 4.42 8.49 2.77
C LEU A 120 4.73 7.50 3.91
N ALA A 121 3.88 6.50 4.14
CA ALA A 121 4.21 5.40 5.05
C ALA A 121 5.43 4.61 4.57
N GLY A 122 5.57 4.39 3.26
CA GLY A 122 6.74 3.81 2.63
C GLY A 122 8.00 4.66 2.81
N VAL A 123 7.92 5.95 2.55
CA VAL A 123 9.02 6.93 2.75
C VAL A 123 9.47 6.92 4.21
N TYR A 124 8.53 7.02 5.15
CA TYR A 124 8.80 6.93 6.59
C TYR A 124 9.51 5.61 6.95
N SER A 125 8.96 4.50 6.51
CA SER A 125 9.47 3.15 6.80
C SER A 125 10.91 2.93 6.33
N CYS A 126 11.29 3.54 5.20
CA CYS A 126 12.63 3.49 4.64
C CYS A 126 13.57 4.53 5.25
N GLY A 127 13.08 5.49 6.03
CA GLY A 127 13.85 6.65 6.52
C GLY A 127 14.35 7.56 5.40
N LYS A 128 13.63 7.59 4.24
CA LYS A 128 14.08 8.26 3.01
C LYS A 128 13.32 9.57 2.74
N PHE A 129 13.23 10.43 3.75
CA PHE A 129 12.56 11.74 3.64
C PHE A 129 13.21 12.66 2.60
N GLU A 130 14.46 12.41 2.21
CA GLU A 130 15.10 13.12 1.10
C GLU A 130 14.36 12.95 -0.24
N LEU A 131 13.56 11.91 -0.43
CA LEU A 131 12.69 11.74 -1.60
C LEU A 131 11.66 12.88 -1.70
N ILE A 132 11.25 13.43 -0.56
CA ILE A 132 10.30 14.54 -0.49
C ILE A 132 11.05 15.88 -0.45
N LYS A 133 12.07 16.01 0.42
CA LYS A 133 12.76 17.27 0.69
C LYS A 133 13.59 17.81 -0.50
N LYS A 134 14.14 16.93 -1.34
CA LYS A 134 14.95 17.34 -2.51
C LYS A 134 14.13 17.81 -3.71
N GLN A 135 12.82 17.72 -3.65
CA GLN A 135 11.90 18.10 -4.73
C GLN A 135 12.20 17.45 -6.11
N ASN A 136 12.87 16.30 -6.10
CA ASN A 136 13.13 15.53 -7.30
C ASN A 136 12.06 14.44 -7.48
N PRO A 137 11.64 14.15 -8.71
CA PRO A 137 10.68 13.07 -8.95
C PRO A 137 11.26 11.72 -8.55
N PHE A 138 10.37 10.81 -8.15
CA PHE A 138 10.68 9.42 -7.91
C PHE A 138 9.53 8.51 -8.37
N LEU A 139 9.80 7.25 -8.60
CA LEU A 139 8.76 6.26 -8.88
C LEU A 139 8.29 5.61 -7.58
N ALA A 140 7.00 5.36 -7.49
CA ALA A 140 6.43 4.46 -6.49
C ALA A 140 5.71 3.30 -7.18
N PHE A 141 6.09 2.06 -6.88
CA PHE A 141 5.35 0.89 -7.34
C PHE A 141 4.46 0.39 -6.20
N HIS A 142 3.16 0.54 -6.35
CA HIS A 142 2.17 0.07 -5.38
C HIS A 142 1.52 -1.22 -5.88
N ALA A 143 1.83 -2.36 -5.23
CA ALA A 143 1.24 -3.65 -5.55
C ALA A 143 0.63 -4.32 -4.32
N SER A 144 -0.69 -4.51 -4.35
CA SER A 144 -1.51 -5.07 -3.28
C SER A 144 -2.64 -5.94 -3.82
N GLY A 145 -3.56 -6.37 -2.98
CA GLY A 145 -4.77 -7.10 -3.38
C GLY A 145 -5.69 -6.29 -4.30
N GLY A 146 -5.76 -4.97 -4.11
CA GLY A 146 -6.64 -4.06 -4.87
C GLY A 146 -5.92 -3.19 -5.90
N THR A 147 -4.59 -3.13 -5.87
CA THR A 147 -3.81 -2.16 -6.65
C THR A 147 -2.59 -2.82 -7.30
N THR A 148 -2.26 -2.39 -8.50
CA THR A 148 -1.00 -2.73 -9.19
C THR A 148 -0.68 -1.56 -10.10
N ASP A 149 -0.08 -0.53 -9.52
CA ASP A 149 0.12 0.75 -10.16
C ASP A 149 1.58 1.19 -10.06
N LEU A 150 2.13 1.66 -11.17
CA LEU A 150 3.38 2.39 -11.23
C LEU A 150 3.07 3.89 -11.29
N LEU A 151 3.59 4.62 -10.32
CA LEU A 151 3.27 6.01 -10.05
C LEU A 151 4.51 6.88 -10.22
N LEU A 152 4.37 8.02 -10.88
CA LEU A 152 5.35 9.09 -10.85
C LEU A 152 4.95 10.05 -9.73
N CYS A 153 5.79 10.16 -8.72
CA CYS A 153 5.61 11.02 -7.57
C CYS A 153 6.50 12.26 -7.72
N MET A 154 5.87 13.42 -7.70
CA MET A 154 6.55 14.72 -7.75
C MET A 154 6.31 15.43 -6.42
N PRO A 155 7.37 15.69 -5.61
CA PRO A 155 7.25 16.51 -4.42
C PRO A 155 6.64 17.88 -4.75
N ASP A 156 5.77 18.37 -3.90
CA ASP A 156 4.99 19.57 -4.09
C ASP A 156 4.86 20.33 -2.76
N THR A 157 4.94 21.65 -2.80
CA THR A 157 4.89 22.50 -1.60
C THR A 157 3.50 22.53 -0.98
N ASP A 158 2.45 22.48 -1.81
CA ASP A 158 1.08 22.63 -1.35
C ASP A 158 0.44 21.28 -0.97
N ASN A 159 0.74 20.22 -1.72
CA ASN A 159 0.13 18.90 -1.55
C ASN A 159 1.12 17.85 -1.07
N ILE A 160 2.34 18.22 -0.70
CA ILE A 160 3.46 17.34 -0.34
C ILE A 160 3.88 16.44 -1.52
N LEU A 161 2.92 15.81 -2.19
CA LEU A 161 3.12 14.96 -3.36
C LEU A 161 2.02 15.18 -4.40
N ASN A 162 2.43 15.44 -5.65
CA ASN A 162 1.61 15.26 -6.83
C ASN A 162 1.90 13.88 -7.41
N ILE A 163 0.88 13.04 -7.52
CA ILE A 163 1.00 11.65 -7.94
C ILE A 163 0.31 11.47 -9.28
N LYS A 164 1.07 10.95 -10.26
CA LYS A 164 0.55 10.59 -11.58
C LYS A 164 0.68 9.09 -11.80
N GLU A 165 -0.42 8.42 -12.08
CA GLU A 165 -0.41 7.03 -12.56
C GLU A 165 0.20 7.00 -13.97
N ILE A 166 1.24 6.20 -14.14
CA ILE A 166 1.98 6.05 -15.41
C ILE A 166 1.94 4.62 -15.94
N GLY A 167 1.39 3.70 -15.16
CA GLY A 167 1.16 2.32 -15.55
C GLY A 167 0.30 1.62 -14.51
N THR A 168 -0.59 0.74 -14.95
CA THR A 168 -1.47 -0.06 -14.07
C THR A 168 -1.70 -1.45 -14.66
N SER A 169 -2.24 -2.37 -13.86
CA SER A 169 -2.81 -3.60 -14.41
C SER A 169 -4.26 -3.35 -14.85
N LEU A 170 -4.53 -3.66 -16.12
CA LEU A 170 -5.83 -3.41 -16.76
C LEU A 170 -6.90 -4.47 -16.42
N ASP A 171 -6.49 -5.61 -15.86
CA ASP A 171 -7.39 -6.72 -15.57
C ASP A 171 -7.24 -7.19 -14.11
N LEU A 172 -6.42 -8.19 -13.86
CA LEU A 172 -6.20 -8.78 -12.55
C LEU A 172 -5.13 -8.01 -11.77
N LYS A 173 -5.35 -7.75 -10.48
CA LYS A 173 -4.31 -7.14 -9.63
C LYS A 173 -3.33 -8.20 -9.12
N ALA A 174 -2.08 -7.78 -8.87
CA ALA A 174 -1.00 -8.70 -8.51
C ALA A 174 -1.31 -9.53 -7.26
N GLY A 175 -1.88 -8.91 -6.22
CA GLY A 175 -2.27 -9.65 -5.03
C GLY A 175 -3.38 -10.67 -5.29
N GLN A 176 -4.33 -10.36 -6.17
CA GLN A 176 -5.35 -11.32 -6.60
C GLN A 176 -4.74 -12.49 -7.36
N ALA A 177 -3.73 -12.26 -8.21
CA ALA A 177 -3.02 -13.34 -8.90
C ALA A 177 -2.32 -14.27 -7.90
N VAL A 178 -1.66 -13.71 -6.88
CA VAL A 178 -1.04 -14.44 -5.77
C VAL A 178 -2.07 -15.27 -5.02
N ASP A 179 -3.17 -14.64 -4.58
CA ASP A 179 -4.20 -15.29 -3.77
C ASP A 179 -4.95 -16.39 -4.55
N ARG A 180 -5.31 -16.15 -5.81
CA ARG A 180 -5.98 -17.15 -6.66
C ARG A 180 -5.07 -18.35 -6.94
N THR A 181 -3.77 -18.12 -7.17
CA THR A 181 -2.79 -19.20 -7.32
C THR A 181 -2.66 -19.99 -6.01
N GLY A 182 -2.54 -19.31 -4.87
CA GLY A 182 -2.43 -19.95 -3.56
C GLY A 182 -3.66 -20.78 -3.19
N VAL A 183 -4.87 -20.24 -3.38
CA VAL A 183 -6.13 -20.98 -3.14
C VAL A 183 -6.23 -22.20 -4.05
N MET A 184 -5.81 -22.10 -5.32
CA MET A 184 -5.74 -23.25 -6.24
C MET A 184 -4.80 -24.35 -5.72
N LEU A 185 -3.71 -23.97 -5.05
CA LEU A 185 -2.74 -24.88 -4.43
C LEU A 185 -3.18 -25.38 -3.03
N GLY A 186 -4.39 -25.04 -2.56
CA GLY A 186 -4.95 -25.47 -1.29
C GLY A 186 -4.59 -24.61 -0.08
N MET A 187 -4.07 -23.40 -0.28
CA MET A 187 -3.73 -22.45 0.80
C MET A 187 -4.96 -21.67 1.28
N ASP A 188 -4.94 -21.26 2.54
CA ASP A 188 -5.93 -20.33 3.09
C ASP A 188 -5.63 -18.89 2.68
N PHE A 189 -6.69 -18.12 2.41
CA PHE A 189 -6.60 -16.68 2.12
C PHE A 189 -6.28 -15.88 3.42
N PRO A 190 -5.37 -14.90 3.37
CA PRO A 190 -4.55 -14.44 2.25
C PRO A 190 -3.29 -15.30 2.05
N CYS A 191 -3.01 -15.70 0.80
CA CYS A 191 -2.00 -16.69 0.46
C CYS A 191 -0.57 -16.15 0.34
N GLY A 192 -0.38 -14.84 0.31
CA GLY A 192 0.90 -14.22 -0.08
C GLY A 192 2.13 -14.73 0.64
N LYS A 193 2.06 -14.85 1.98
CA LYS A 193 3.18 -15.32 2.81
C LYS A 193 3.50 -16.80 2.61
N GLU A 194 2.48 -17.62 2.40
CA GLU A 194 2.65 -19.05 2.21
C GLU A 194 3.15 -19.37 0.80
N LEU A 195 2.59 -18.69 -0.21
CA LEU A 195 3.02 -18.80 -1.59
C LEU A 195 4.49 -18.35 -1.77
N ASP A 196 4.92 -17.28 -1.08
CA ASP A 196 6.33 -16.83 -1.08
C ASP A 196 7.27 -17.92 -0.56
N LYS A 197 6.95 -18.50 0.60
CA LYS A 197 7.75 -19.60 1.18
C LYS A 197 7.82 -20.80 0.25
N LEU A 198 6.73 -21.13 -0.43
CA LEU A 198 6.66 -22.24 -1.35
C LEU A 198 7.49 -21.97 -2.61
N ALA A 199 7.37 -20.76 -3.19
CA ALA A 199 8.12 -20.33 -4.35
C ALA A 199 9.64 -20.34 -4.12
N CYS A 200 10.09 -20.00 -2.90
CA CYS A 200 11.51 -20.01 -2.55
C CYS A 200 12.13 -21.43 -2.52
N ARG A 201 11.32 -22.49 -2.47
CA ARG A 201 11.82 -23.89 -2.50
C ARG A 201 12.13 -24.37 -3.90
N SER A 202 11.53 -23.79 -4.94
CA SER A 202 11.82 -24.15 -6.32
C SER A 202 13.16 -23.57 -6.80
N VAL A 203 13.94 -24.38 -7.50
CA VAL A 203 15.18 -23.97 -8.16
C VAL A 203 14.98 -23.76 -9.68
N ARG A 204 13.77 -24.03 -10.19
CA ARG A 204 13.45 -23.94 -11.61
C ARG A 204 13.53 -22.50 -12.12
N LYS A 205 14.06 -22.33 -13.32
CA LYS A 205 14.12 -21.04 -14.00
C LYS A 205 13.07 -20.99 -15.11
N PHE A 206 12.33 -19.91 -15.16
CA PHE A 206 11.30 -19.69 -16.17
C PHE A 206 11.72 -18.55 -17.11
N LYS A 207 11.43 -18.69 -18.42
CA LYS A 207 11.53 -17.60 -19.38
C LYS A 207 10.15 -17.00 -19.58
N ILE A 208 9.93 -15.85 -18.99
CA ILE A 208 8.68 -15.12 -19.08
C ILE A 208 8.88 -13.90 -19.98
N LYS A 209 7.92 -13.64 -20.85
CA LYS A 209 7.94 -12.47 -21.75
C LYS A 209 6.69 -11.63 -21.49
N PRO A 210 6.71 -10.75 -20.48
CA PRO A 210 5.57 -9.89 -20.18
C PRO A 210 5.28 -8.97 -21.35
N VAL A 211 3.99 -8.67 -21.55
CA VAL A 211 3.55 -7.69 -22.55
C VAL A 211 3.13 -6.43 -21.79
N ILE A 212 3.79 -5.33 -22.12
CA ILE A 212 3.45 -3.99 -21.61
C ILE A 212 2.99 -3.14 -22.80
N LYS A 213 1.87 -2.46 -22.62
CA LYS A 213 1.32 -1.54 -23.61
C LYS A 213 1.04 -0.20 -22.93
N ASP A 214 1.68 0.86 -23.40
CA ASP A 214 1.54 2.23 -22.87
C ASP A 214 1.76 2.32 -21.34
N GLY A 215 2.74 1.56 -20.83
CA GLY A 215 3.05 1.46 -19.40
C GLY A 215 2.16 0.47 -18.62
N ASN A 216 1.09 -0.04 -19.22
CA ASN A 216 0.10 -0.91 -18.58
C ASN A 216 0.41 -2.40 -18.82
N CYS A 217 0.00 -3.25 -17.89
CA CYS A 217 0.12 -4.71 -18.01
C CYS A 217 -1.25 -5.41 -17.91
N CYS A 218 -1.27 -6.70 -18.25
CA CYS A 218 -2.38 -7.61 -17.99
C CYS A 218 -1.83 -8.83 -17.24
N LEU A 219 -2.44 -9.16 -16.11
CA LEU A 219 -1.99 -10.24 -15.22
C LEU A 219 -2.91 -11.46 -15.22
N SER A 220 -4.09 -11.40 -15.86
CA SER A 220 -5.02 -12.54 -15.91
C SER A 220 -4.41 -13.79 -16.58
N GLY A 221 -3.45 -13.58 -17.50
CA GLY A 221 -2.74 -14.68 -18.15
C GLY A 221 -1.96 -15.58 -17.17
N VAL A 222 -1.47 -15.05 -16.05
CA VAL A 222 -0.71 -15.85 -15.08
C VAL A 222 -1.61 -16.88 -14.39
N GLU A 223 -2.87 -16.54 -14.08
CA GLU A 223 -3.82 -17.48 -13.46
C GLU A 223 -4.06 -18.69 -14.38
N ASN A 224 -4.28 -18.43 -15.67
CA ASN A 224 -4.50 -19.50 -16.66
C ASN A 224 -3.28 -20.41 -16.84
N LEU A 225 -2.08 -19.81 -16.85
CA LEU A 225 -0.84 -20.57 -16.97
C LEU A 225 -0.56 -21.40 -15.71
N CYS A 226 -0.76 -20.86 -14.52
CA CYS A 226 -0.66 -21.59 -13.26
C CYS A 226 -1.70 -22.74 -13.21
N ARG A 227 -2.93 -22.51 -13.66
CA ARG A 227 -3.96 -23.55 -13.76
C ARG A 227 -3.52 -24.68 -14.68
N LYS A 228 -2.99 -24.37 -15.86
CA LYS A 228 -2.48 -25.36 -16.78
C LYS A 228 -1.35 -26.17 -16.16
N MET A 229 -0.37 -25.55 -15.51
CA MET A 229 0.71 -26.25 -14.82
C MET A 229 0.18 -27.19 -13.73
N PHE A 230 -0.85 -26.77 -13.00
CA PHE A 230 -1.50 -27.58 -11.98
C PHE A 230 -2.20 -28.81 -12.58
N ASP A 231 -2.94 -28.62 -13.68
CA ASP A 231 -3.65 -29.70 -14.39
C ASP A 231 -2.66 -30.69 -15.06
N ASP A 232 -1.49 -30.19 -15.49
CA ASP A 232 -0.38 -30.99 -16.03
C ASP A 232 0.42 -31.75 -14.94
N GLY A 233 0.06 -31.56 -13.63
CA GLY A 233 0.67 -32.27 -12.49
C GLY A 233 2.06 -31.73 -12.09
N GLU A 234 2.39 -30.48 -12.41
CA GLU A 234 3.64 -29.85 -12.00
C GLU A 234 3.68 -29.65 -10.48
N SER A 235 4.88 -29.56 -9.88
CA SER A 235 5.04 -29.35 -8.45
C SER A 235 4.44 -28.00 -8.00
N HIS A 236 3.87 -27.98 -6.80
CA HIS A 236 3.31 -26.75 -6.23
C HIS A 236 4.37 -25.67 -6.05
N GLU A 237 5.62 -26.06 -5.76
CA GLU A 237 6.78 -25.16 -5.66
C GLU A 237 7.06 -24.45 -6.98
N ASP A 238 7.02 -25.20 -8.09
CA ASP A 238 7.27 -24.66 -9.42
C ASP A 238 6.14 -23.72 -9.88
N ILE A 239 4.88 -24.09 -9.60
CA ILE A 239 3.73 -23.26 -9.91
C ILE A 239 3.80 -21.92 -9.12
N ALA A 240 4.09 -21.99 -7.81
CA ALA A 240 4.27 -20.81 -6.97
C ALA A 240 5.40 -19.92 -7.49
N LYS A 241 6.55 -20.53 -7.81
CA LYS A 241 7.70 -19.81 -8.38
C LYS A 241 7.38 -19.16 -9.72
N PHE A 242 6.65 -19.86 -10.60
CA PHE A 242 6.21 -19.32 -11.88
C PHE A 242 5.33 -18.10 -11.70
N CYS A 243 4.33 -18.16 -10.81
CA CYS A 243 3.46 -17.03 -10.48
C CYS A 243 4.26 -15.79 -10.05
N ILE A 244 5.16 -15.96 -9.07
CA ILE A 244 5.98 -14.85 -8.56
C ILE A 244 6.94 -14.31 -9.62
N ASN A 245 7.59 -15.18 -10.40
CA ASN A 245 8.47 -14.74 -11.48
C ASN A 245 7.72 -13.98 -12.57
N PHE A 246 6.49 -14.40 -12.91
CA PHE A 246 5.66 -13.69 -13.88
C PHE A 246 5.36 -12.26 -13.43
N LEU A 247 4.98 -12.09 -12.16
CA LEU A 247 4.75 -10.76 -11.57
C LEU A 247 6.04 -9.94 -11.56
N CYS A 248 7.13 -10.52 -11.10
CA CYS A 248 8.42 -9.85 -11.00
C CYS A 248 8.92 -9.36 -12.37
N ASP A 249 8.89 -10.20 -13.40
CA ASP A 249 9.33 -9.83 -14.75
C ASP A 249 8.39 -8.79 -15.38
N THR A 250 7.09 -8.85 -15.07
CA THR A 250 6.14 -7.82 -15.48
C THR A 250 6.47 -6.47 -14.83
N PHE A 251 6.75 -6.46 -13.53
CA PHE A 251 7.13 -5.24 -12.81
C PHE A 251 8.44 -4.65 -13.33
N LYS A 252 9.46 -5.51 -13.57
CA LYS A 252 10.73 -5.08 -14.18
C LYS A 252 10.48 -4.36 -15.50
N LYS A 253 9.67 -4.95 -16.38
CA LYS A 253 9.39 -4.36 -17.68
C LYS A 253 8.60 -3.04 -17.60
N MET A 254 7.67 -2.91 -16.65
CA MET A 254 6.98 -1.64 -16.39
C MET A 254 7.97 -0.56 -15.91
N ILE A 255 8.88 -0.92 -14.99
CA ILE A 255 9.91 -0.01 -14.46
C ILE A 255 10.88 0.41 -15.57
N ASP A 256 11.38 -0.53 -16.39
CA ASP A 256 12.27 -0.24 -17.52
C ASP A 256 11.63 0.76 -18.48
N SER A 257 10.36 0.54 -18.85
CA SER A 257 9.60 1.47 -19.71
C SER A 257 9.46 2.87 -19.10
N ALA A 258 9.28 2.95 -17.77
CA ALA A 258 9.25 4.23 -17.07
C ALA A 258 10.63 4.91 -17.05
N PHE A 259 11.71 4.14 -16.84
CA PHE A 259 13.07 4.68 -16.88
C PHE A 259 13.50 5.16 -18.27
N GLU A 260 13.03 4.52 -19.33
CA GLU A 260 13.23 5.01 -20.69
C GLU A 260 12.60 6.40 -20.88
N LYS A 261 11.45 6.65 -20.26
CA LYS A 261 10.70 7.92 -20.42
C LYS A 261 11.12 9.02 -19.45
N TYR A 262 11.42 8.66 -18.20
CA TYR A 262 11.64 9.63 -17.13
C TYR A 262 13.08 9.65 -16.61
N GLY A 263 13.96 8.80 -17.16
CA GLY A 263 15.32 8.62 -16.67
C GLY A 263 15.37 7.69 -15.44
N LYS A 264 16.59 7.33 -15.04
CA LYS A 264 16.80 6.54 -13.82
C LYS A 264 16.63 7.41 -12.59
N ILE A 265 15.46 7.36 -11.99
CA ILE A 265 15.08 8.06 -10.76
C ILE A 265 14.83 7.06 -9.63
N PRO A 266 14.86 7.48 -8.35
CA PRO A 266 14.62 6.56 -7.23
C PRO A 266 13.32 5.78 -7.38
N LEU A 267 13.31 4.53 -6.94
CA LEU A 267 12.14 3.64 -6.95
C LEU A 267 11.79 3.22 -5.53
N LEU A 268 10.56 3.51 -5.10
CA LEU A 268 9.98 3.07 -3.83
C LEU A 268 8.90 2.01 -4.12
N CYS A 269 8.98 0.86 -3.45
CA CYS A 269 8.02 -0.24 -3.56
C CYS A 269 7.18 -0.34 -2.30
N VAL A 270 5.85 -0.29 -2.44
CA VAL A 270 4.86 -0.33 -1.35
C VAL A 270 3.74 -1.33 -1.67
N GLY A 271 3.03 -1.79 -0.65
CA GLY A 271 1.95 -2.77 -0.80
C GLY A 271 2.39 -4.20 -0.45
N GLY A 272 1.40 -5.04 -0.08
CA GLY A 272 1.64 -6.38 0.45
C GLY A 272 2.41 -7.30 -0.50
N VAL A 273 2.18 -7.19 -1.82
CA VAL A 273 2.90 -7.98 -2.83
C VAL A 273 4.40 -7.64 -2.85
N MET A 274 4.75 -6.39 -2.58
CA MET A 274 6.15 -5.94 -2.51
C MET A 274 6.91 -6.44 -1.26
N SER A 275 6.22 -7.14 -0.36
CA SER A 275 6.86 -7.85 0.75
C SER A 275 7.41 -9.23 0.36
N ASN A 276 7.09 -9.73 -0.85
CA ASN A 276 7.56 -11.00 -1.37
C ASN A 276 9.10 -11.02 -1.50
N THR A 277 9.73 -12.09 -1.02
CA THR A 277 11.19 -12.23 -0.93
C THR A 277 11.86 -12.15 -2.30
N LEU A 278 11.36 -12.91 -3.27
CA LEU A 278 11.96 -12.98 -4.62
C LEU A 278 11.82 -11.66 -5.38
N ILE A 279 10.65 -11.00 -5.27
CA ILE A 279 10.42 -9.69 -5.91
C ILE A 279 11.36 -8.65 -5.29
N ARG A 280 11.51 -8.63 -3.97
CA ARG A 280 12.41 -7.69 -3.28
C ARG A 280 13.86 -7.87 -3.71
N GLU A 281 14.36 -9.11 -3.73
CA GLU A 281 15.74 -9.42 -4.14
C GLU A 281 16.01 -8.95 -5.56
N GLU A 282 15.13 -9.29 -6.50
CA GLU A 282 15.30 -9.00 -7.91
C GLU A 282 15.22 -7.49 -8.21
N LEU A 283 14.21 -6.80 -7.68
CA LEU A 283 14.07 -5.36 -7.91
C LEU A 283 15.13 -4.53 -7.16
N SER A 284 15.57 -4.96 -5.98
CA SER A 284 16.70 -4.33 -5.29
C SER A 284 17.98 -4.47 -6.10
N LYS A 285 18.26 -5.66 -6.62
CA LYS A 285 19.47 -5.95 -7.40
C LYS A 285 19.50 -5.16 -8.72
N GLN A 286 18.39 -5.11 -9.44
CA GLN A 286 18.35 -4.52 -10.79
C GLN A 286 18.20 -2.99 -10.75
N PHE A 287 17.39 -2.45 -9.81
CA PHE A 287 16.99 -1.04 -9.82
C PHE A 287 17.42 -0.27 -8.57
N GLY A 288 18.02 -0.93 -7.57
CA GLY A 288 18.30 -0.28 -6.29
C GLY A 288 17.01 0.12 -5.56
N ALA A 289 15.91 -0.63 -5.76
CA ALA A 289 14.61 -0.31 -5.22
C ALA A 289 14.59 -0.26 -3.68
N LEU A 290 13.90 0.73 -3.14
CA LEU A 290 13.60 0.88 -1.72
C LEU A 290 12.28 0.17 -1.42
N PHE A 291 12.19 -0.52 -0.29
CA PHE A 291 10.97 -1.25 0.08
C PHE A 291 10.46 -0.84 1.44
N ALA A 292 9.19 -0.52 1.52
CA ALA A 292 8.53 -0.38 2.81
C ALA A 292 8.65 -1.68 3.63
N LYS A 293 8.77 -1.54 4.94
CA LYS A 293 8.69 -2.70 5.84
C LYS A 293 7.28 -3.28 5.79
N PRO A 294 7.10 -4.60 5.96
CA PRO A 294 5.78 -5.24 5.84
C PRO A 294 4.67 -4.60 6.70
N GLU A 295 5.00 -4.15 7.90
CA GLU A 295 4.07 -3.49 8.82
C GLU A 295 3.49 -2.17 8.30
N PHE A 296 4.22 -1.49 7.37
CA PHE A 296 3.82 -0.24 6.71
C PHE A 296 3.36 -0.45 5.26
N SER A 297 3.40 -1.68 4.76
CA SER A 297 3.01 -2.01 3.39
C SER A 297 1.51 -2.31 3.23
N CYS A 298 0.81 -2.63 4.32
CA CYS A 298 -0.64 -2.78 4.35
C CYS A 298 -1.30 -1.45 4.70
N ASP A 299 -2.64 -1.36 4.56
CA ASP A 299 -3.41 -0.19 4.98
C ASP A 299 -3.05 0.21 6.40
N ASN A 300 -2.73 1.47 6.60
CA ASN A 300 -2.33 2.05 7.88
C ASN A 300 -2.44 3.58 7.86
N ALA A 301 -2.60 4.16 9.05
CA ALA A 301 -2.72 5.61 9.23
C ALA A 301 -1.39 6.35 9.43
N VAL A 302 -0.24 5.65 9.35
CA VAL A 302 1.07 6.28 9.58
C VAL A 302 1.36 7.33 8.52
N GLY A 303 1.04 7.03 7.26
CA GLY A 303 1.28 7.97 6.17
C GLY A 303 0.43 9.24 6.26
N THR A 304 -0.78 9.18 6.82
CA THR A 304 -1.60 10.37 7.05
C THR A 304 -1.02 11.24 8.17
N ALA A 305 -0.48 10.63 9.25
CA ALA A 305 0.25 11.35 10.29
C ALA A 305 1.52 12.02 9.73
N VAL A 306 2.29 11.31 8.92
CA VAL A 306 3.48 11.85 8.24
C VAL A 306 3.10 13.00 7.29
N TYR A 307 2.01 12.87 6.54
CA TYR A 307 1.50 13.94 5.69
C TYR A 307 1.23 15.23 6.49
N CYS A 308 0.50 15.10 7.59
CA CYS A 308 0.19 16.23 8.47
C CYS A 308 1.47 16.87 9.04
N ALA A 309 2.43 16.07 9.51
CA ALA A 309 3.69 16.56 10.05
C ALA A 309 4.51 17.33 8.99
N LEU A 310 4.61 16.81 7.76
CA LEU A 310 5.27 17.49 6.63
C LEU A 310 4.54 18.79 6.26
N LYS A 311 3.21 18.75 6.16
CA LYS A 311 2.38 19.93 5.79
C LYS A 311 2.53 21.07 6.79
N ARG A 312 2.76 20.76 8.05
CA ARG A 312 2.97 21.73 9.13
C ARG A 312 4.43 22.09 9.38
N GLY A 313 5.35 21.54 8.59
CA GLY A 313 6.79 21.82 8.74
C GLY A 313 7.38 21.32 10.07
N MET A 314 6.79 20.25 10.63
CA MET A 314 7.24 19.66 11.90
C MET A 314 8.34 18.59 11.71
N ILE A 315 8.55 18.14 10.47
CA ILE A 315 9.58 17.14 10.11
C ILE A 315 10.21 17.45 8.76
#